data_b72e9bde2314a21eca408cd32b660671
#
_entry.id   b72e9bde2314a21eca408cd32b660671
#
_cell.length_a   1.000
_cell.length_b   1.000
_cell.length_c   1.000
_cell.angle_alpha   90.00
_cell.angle_beta   90.00
_cell.angle_gamma   90.00
#
_symmetry.space_group_name_H-M   'P 1'
#
loop_
_entity.id
_entity.type
_entity.pdbx_description
1 polymer ?
#
loop_
_entity_poly.entity_id
_entity_poly.type
_entity_poly.pdbx_seq_one_letter_code
_entity_poly.pdbx_strand_id
1 'polypeptide(L)'
;MQQVVINFEAGPVDSYGSCREYIAALIHQQGRPQKAIAADMDYSPSDLSRKLAQSPDDSRRFTLDDLERFIATTGEVKPVLYLVEKYLAVADPKRIAELEQEIARLKAKRK
;
A
#
# COMPACT_ATOMS: atom_id res chain seq x y z
N MET A 1 7.65 -26.16 -2.69
CA MET A 1 7.39 -24.81 -2.12
C MET A 1 7.30 -23.79 -3.25
N GLN A 2 6.17 -23.13 -3.36
CA GLN A 2 6.03 -22.10 -4.37
C GLN A 2 6.89 -20.90 -4.02
N GLN A 3 7.72 -20.54 -4.95
CA GLN A 3 8.51 -19.33 -4.84
C GLN A 3 7.61 -18.14 -5.21
N VAL A 4 7.33 -17.29 -4.25
CA VAL A 4 6.59 -16.06 -4.51
C VAL A 4 7.58 -15.06 -5.08
N VAL A 5 7.43 -14.77 -6.37
CA VAL A 5 8.22 -13.72 -7.01
C VAL A 5 7.44 -12.42 -6.87
N ILE A 6 8.00 -11.49 -6.11
CA ILE A 6 7.44 -10.16 -5.98
C ILE A 6 8.03 -9.30 -7.09
N ASN A 7 7.21 -8.96 -8.08
CA ASN A 7 7.61 -8.05 -9.14
C ASN A 7 7.23 -6.63 -8.74
N PHE A 8 8.23 -5.80 -8.53
CA PHE A 8 8.02 -4.38 -8.33
C PHE A 8 7.95 -3.69 -9.69
N GLU A 9 6.85 -2.97 -9.92
CA GLU A 9 6.76 -2.12 -11.10
C GLU A 9 7.78 -1.01 -10.99
N ALA A 10 8.56 -0.82 -12.06
CA ALA A 10 9.51 0.28 -12.11
C ALA A 10 8.74 1.60 -12.08
N GLY A 11 9.05 2.46 -11.12
CA GLY A 11 8.59 3.83 -11.09
C GLY A 11 7.62 4.26 -10.00
N PRO A 12 6.79 3.39 -9.35
CA PRO A 12 5.85 3.90 -8.34
C PRO A 12 6.53 4.67 -7.21
N VAL A 13 7.65 4.16 -6.69
CA VAL A 13 8.38 4.84 -5.60
C VAL A 13 8.98 6.16 -6.08
N ASP A 14 9.44 6.21 -7.32
CA ASP A 14 10.00 7.43 -7.92
C ASP A 14 8.92 8.41 -8.36
N SER A 15 7.74 7.91 -8.72
CA SER A 15 6.65 8.71 -9.28
C SER A 15 5.75 9.32 -8.20
N TYR A 16 5.64 8.69 -7.04
CA TYR A 16 4.74 9.11 -5.97
C TYR A 16 5.52 9.32 -4.68
N GLY A 17 5.38 10.48 -4.08
CA GLY A 17 6.09 10.85 -2.87
C GLY A 17 5.59 10.15 -1.61
N SER A 18 4.37 9.62 -1.65
CA SER A 18 3.79 8.90 -0.50
C SER A 18 2.88 7.77 -0.97
N CYS A 19 2.67 6.80 -0.08
CA CYS A 19 1.75 5.70 -0.32
C CYS A 19 0.32 6.22 -0.58
N ARG A 20 -0.10 7.25 0.14
CA ARG A 20 -1.42 7.90 -0.04
C ARG A 20 -1.58 8.43 -1.46
N GLU A 21 -0.58 9.12 -1.99
CA GLU A 21 -0.61 9.62 -3.37
C GLU A 21 -0.73 8.49 -4.38
N TYR A 22 -0.01 7.40 -4.14
CA TYR A 22 -0.08 6.22 -4.99
C TYR A 22 -1.47 5.59 -4.94
N ILE A 23 -2.08 5.48 -3.75
CA ILE A 23 -3.45 4.97 -3.61
C ILE A 23 -4.44 5.83 -4.40
N ALA A 24 -4.32 7.15 -4.32
CA ALA A 24 -5.17 8.05 -5.09
C ALA A 24 -5.07 7.78 -6.60
N ALA A 25 -3.85 7.59 -7.09
CA ALA A 25 -3.63 7.24 -8.51
C ALA A 25 -4.22 5.88 -8.86
N LEU A 26 -4.06 4.88 -8.00
CA LEU A 26 -4.62 3.54 -8.21
C LEU A 26 -6.15 3.58 -8.30
N ILE A 27 -6.80 4.37 -7.46
CA ILE A 27 -8.25 4.53 -7.50
C ILE A 27 -8.69 5.06 -8.86
N HIS A 28 -7.99 6.06 -9.39
CA HIS A 28 -8.30 6.60 -10.71
C HIS A 28 -8.04 5.61 -11.84
N GLN A 29 -7.13 4.68 -11.65
CA GLN A 29 -6.75 3.68 -12.68
C GLN A 29 -7.63 2.44 -12.69
N GLN A 30 -8.46 2.22 -11.68
CA GLN A 30 -9.23 0.98 -11.55
C GLN A 30 -10.42 0.87 -12.50
N GLY A 31 -10.76 1.90 -13.23
CA GLY A 31 -11.90 1.87 -14.14
C GLY A 31 -13.26 1.88 -13.46
N ARG A 32 -13.30 1.92 -12.13
CA ARG A 32 -14.52 2.05 -11.34
C ARG A 32 -14.65 3.50 -10.87
N PRO A 33 -15.88 4.04 -10.78
CA PRO A 33 -16.05 5.37 -10.21
C PRO A 33 -15.53 5.42 -8.76
N GLN A 34 -14.89 6.53 -8.41
CA GLN A 34 -14.39 6.71 -7.03
C GLN A 34 -15.53 6.58 -6.00
N LYS A 35 -16.73 7.03 -6.35
CA LYS A 35 -17.90 6.90 -5.48
C LYS A 35 -18.25 5.44 -5.15
N ALA A 36 -18.02 4.52 -6.10
CA ALA A 36 -18.27 3.10 -5.88
C ALA A 36 -17.24 2.50 -4.93
N ILE A 37 -15.98 2.90 -5.06
CA ILE A 37 -14.91 2.48 -4.16
C ILE A 37 -15.18 3.02 -2.75
N ALA A 38 -15.58 4.28 -2.64
CA ALA A 38 -15.93 4.88 -1.36
C ALA A 38 -17.06 4.11 -0.68
N ALA A 39 -18.12 3.77 -1.43
CA ALA A 39 -19.25 3.00 -0.91
C ALA A 39 -18.81 1.63 -0.39
N ASP A 40 -17.92 0.94 -1.12
CA ASP A 40 -17.38 -0.35 -0.69
C ASP A 40 -16.56 -0.23 0.60
N MET A 41 -15.91 0.90 0.80
CA MET A 41 -15.15 1.22 2.01
C MET A 41 -16.03 1.79 3.14
N ASP A 42 -17.32 1.91 2.88
CA ASP A 42 -18.27 2.48 3.85
C ASP A 42 -18.03 3.97 4.14
N TYR A 43 -17.57 4.69 3.13
CA TYR A 43 -17.38 6.14 3.17
C TYR A 43 -18.28 6.85 2.16
N SER A 44 -18.64 8.10 2.47
CA SER A 44 -19.21 8.96 1.44
C SER A 44 -18.13 9.32 0.42
N PRO A 45 -18.51 9.63 -0.83
CA PRO A 45 -17.53 10.07 -1.84
C PRO A 45 -16.72 11.27 -1.38
N SER A 46 -17.36 12.21 -0.69
CA SER A 46 -16.71 13.40 -0.14
C SER A 46 -15.66 13.05 0.92
N ASP A 47 -15.97 12.12 1.81
CA ASP A 47 -15.03 11.69 2.86
C ASP A 47 -13.78 11.04 2.27
N LEU A 48 -13.95 10.14 1.33
CA LEU A 48 -12.81 9.50 0.68
C LEU A 48 -11.95 10.53 -0.05
N SER A 49 -12.58 11.42 -0.80
CA SER A 49 -11.88 12.47 -1.53
C SER A 49 -11.05 13.36 -0.60
N ARG A 50 -11.62 13.77 0.54
CA ARG A 50 -10.92 14.61 1.52
C ARG A 50 -9.77 13.89 2.20
N LYS A 51 -9.95 12.60 2.54
CA LYS A 51 -8.88 11.78 3.11
C LYS A 51 -7.70 11.65 2.17
N LEU A 52 -7.96 11.48 0.88
CA LEU A 52 -6.92 11.35 -0.14
C LEU A 52 -6.23 12.69 -0.43
N ALA A 53 -6.96 13.77 -0.44
CA ALA A 53 -6.42 15.12 -0.70
C ALA A 53 -5.53 15.62 0.44
N GLN A 54 -5.91 15.29 1.68
CA GLN A 54 -5.16 15.68 2.88
C GLN A 54 -4.84 17.17 2.93
N SER A 55 -5.86 17.99 2.64
CA SER A 55 -5.74 19.43 2.61
C SER A 55 -5.33 19.98 3.99
N PRO A 56 -4.49 21.04 4.05
CA PRO A 56 -4.10 21.64 5.33
C PRO A 56 -5.30 22.16 6.15
N ASP A 57 -6.37 22.58 5.49
CA ASP A 57 -7.56 23.11 6.16
C ASP A 57 -8.56 22.04 6.59
N ASP A 58 -8.28 20.77 6.28
CA ASP A 58 -9.16 19.65 6.58
C ASP A 58 -8.46 18.71 7.57
N SER A 59 -9.18 18.33 8.63
CA SER A 59 -8.66 17.40 9.64
C SER A 59 -8.68 15.93 9.17
N ARG A 60 -9.38 15.63 8.08
CA ARG A 60 -9.49 14.27 7.58
C ARG A 60 -8.15 13.78 7.05
N ARG A 61 -7.79 12.57 7.44
CA ARG A 61 -6.55 11.92 7.02
C ARG A 61 -6.82 10.50 6.59
N PHE A 62 -6.02 10.01 5.65
CA PHE A 62 -6.02 8.61 5.26
C PHE A 62 -5.17 7.84 6.28
N THR A 63 -5.82 6.98 7.06
CA THR A 63 -5.19 6.26 8.17
C THR A 63 -4.70 4.87 7.74
N LEU A 64 -3.97 4.20 8.62
CA LEU A 64 -3.60 2.80 8.41
C LEU A 64 -4.84 1.90 8.31
N ASP A 65 -5.86 2.17 9.11
CA ASP A 65 -7.12 1.43 9.03
C ASP A 65 -7.80 1.64 7.67
N ASP A 66 -7.72 2.84 7.13
CA ASP A 66 -8.22 3.13 5.78
C ASP A 66 -7.45 2.32 4.73
N LEU A 67 -6.13 2.19 4.87
CA LEU A 67 -5.31 1.38 3.98
C LEU A 67 -5.74 -0.08 4.01
N GLU A 68 -5.90 -0.65 5.20
CA GLU A 68 -6.35 -2.03 5.34
C GLU A 68 -7.74 -2.24 4.74
N ARG A 69 -8.65 -1.30 4.98
CA ARG A 69 -10.00 -1.34 4.41
C ARG A 69 -9.98 -1.27 2.89
N PHE A 70 -9.15 -0.40 2.33
CA PHE A 70 -8.96 -0.29 0.88
C PHE A 70 -8.51 -1.63 0.29
N ILE A 71 -7.51 -2.26 0.89
CA ILE A 71 -6.99 -3.55 0.43
C ILE A 71 -8.08 -4.63 0.55
N ALA A 72 -8.76 -4.69 1.69
CA ALA A 72 -9.78 -5.70 1.94
C ALA A 72 -10.97 -5.59 0.97
N THR A 73 -11.37 -4.38 0.62
CA THR A 73 -12.54 -4.16 -0.23
C THR A 73 -12.24 -4.21 -1.73
N THR A 74 -11.06 -3.78 -2.15
CA THR A 74 -10.68 -3.73 -3.57
C THR A 74 -9.80 -4.89 -4.02
N GLY A 75 -9.13 -5.56 -3.08
CA GLY A 75 -8.13 -6.58 -3.41
C GLY A 75 -6.82 -6.01 -3.95
N GLU A 76 -6.67 -4.69 -3.97
CA GLU A 76 -5.48 -4.05 -4.52
C GLU A 76 -4.37 -4.01 -3.48
N VAL A 77 -3.31 -4.79 -3.71
CA VAL A 77 -2.18 -4.93 -2.77
C VAL A 77 -0.96 -4.10 -3.16
N LYS A 78 -1.00 -3.40 -4.28
CA LYS A 78 0.13 -2.57 -4.74
C LYS A 78 0.60 -1.55 -3.71
N PRO A 79 -0.26 -0.93 -2.88
CA PRO A 79 0.22 -0.04 -1.84
C PRO A 79 1.19 -0.69 -0.87
N VAL A 80 0.97 -1.96 -0.52
CA VAL A 80 1.88 -2.72 0.34
C VAL A 80 3.22 -2.93 -0.35
N LEU A 81 3.19 -3.28 -1.64
CA LEU A 81 4.42 -3.46 -2.43
C LEU A 81 5.20 -2.15 -2.55
N TYR A 82 4.51 -1.02 -2.69
CA TYR A 82 5.13 0.30 -2.69
C TYR A 82 5.91 0.54 -1.39
N LEU A 83 5.29 0.23 -0.24
CA LEU A 83 5.94 0.40 1.06
C LEU A 83 7.14 -0.52 1.22
N VAL A 84 7.01 -1.77 0.78
CA VAL A 84 8.11 -2.74 0.82
C VAL A 84 9.28 -2.26 -0.03
N GLU A 85 9.01 -1.82 -1.25
CA GLU A 85 10.05 -1.31 -2.14
C GLU A 85 10.73 -0.07 -1.54
N LYS A 86 9.93 0.86 -1.03
CA LYS A 86 10.46 2.13 -0.51
C LYS A 86 11.33 1.95 0.73
N TYR A 87 10.95 1.04 1.62
CA TYR A 87 11.57 0.92 2.94
C TYR A 87 12.40 -0.33 3.16
N LEU A 88 12.24 -1.35 2.33
CA LEU A 88 12.96 -2.62 2.47
C LEU A 88 13.78 -2.97 1.23
N ALA A 89 13.16 -2.94 0.04
CA ALA A 89 13.82 -3.43 -1.18
C ALA A 89 14.87 -2.46 -1.73
N VAL A 90 14.71 -1.16 -1.47
CA VAL A 90 15.72 -0.13 -1.79
C VAL A 90 16.83 -0.12 -0.76
N ALA A 91 16.66 -0.86 0.34
CA ALA A 91 17.66 -0.98 1.37
C ALA A 91 18.85 -1.81 0.87
N ASP A 92 19.99 -1.59 1.51
CA ASP A 92 21.22 -2.31 1.33
C ASP A 92 20.96 -3.82 1.16
N PRO A 93 21.53 -4.49 0.12
CA PRO A 93 21.41 -5.94 -0.03
C PRO A 93 21.79 -6.72 1.21
N LYS A 94 22.71 -6.21 2.01
CA LYS A 94 23.08 -6.78 3.30
C LYS A 94 21.91 -6.81 4.28
N ARG A 95 21.11 -5.75 4.28
CA ARG A 95 19.92 -5.68 5.16
C ARG A 95 18.86 -6.68 4.72
N ILE A 96 18.66 -6.84 3.43
CA ILE A 96 17.73 -7.84 2.89
C ILE A 96 18.17 -9.25 3.30
N ALA A 97 19.46 -9.56 3.18
CA ALA A 97 19.99 -10.85 3.59
C ALA A 97 19.80 -11.12 5.09
N GLU A 98 20.01 -10.09 5.93
CA GLU A 98 19.77 -10.19 7.36
C GLU A 98 18.31 -10.47 7.68
N LEU A 99 17.38 -9.81 6.98
CA LEU A 99 15.96 -10.02 7.17
C LEU A 99 15.53 -11.43 6.75
N GLU A 100 16.08 -11.93 5.64
CA GLU A 100 15.83 -13.29 5.17
C GLU A 100 16.31 -14.32 6.18
N GLN A 101 17.49 -14.12 6.78
CA GLN A 101 18.02 -15.01 7.81
C GLN A 101 17.15 -14.98 9.06
N GLU A 102 16.66 -13.82 9.46
CA GLU A 102 15.79 -13.70 10.62
C GLU A 102 14.45 -14.40 10.38
N ILE A 103 13.88 -14.27 9.20
CA ILE A 103 12.65 -14.98 8.82
C ILE A 103 12.86 -16.47 8.87
N ALA A 104 13.97 -16.98 8.33
CA ALA A 104 14.30 -18.39 8.35
C ALA A 104 14.45 -18.90 9.78
N ARG A 105 15.10 -18.12 10.65
CA ARG A 105 15.27 -18.46 12.06
C ARG A 105 13.93 -18.54 12.80
N LEU A 106 13.05 -17.58 12.54
CA LEU A 106 11.72 -17.55 13.16
C LEU A 106 10.86 -18.73 12.68
N LYS A 107 10.94 -19.08 11.40
CA LYS A 107 10.24 -20.25 10.87
C LYS A 107 10.74 -21.56 11.50
N ALA A 108 12.04 -21.67 11.75
CA ALA A 108 12.61 -22.85 12.39
C ALA A 108 12.12 -23.03 13.84
N LYS A 109 11.80 -21.94 14.53
CA LYS A 109 11.27 -21.97 15.90
C LYS A 109 9.78 -22.31 15.99
N ARG A 110 9.09 -22.38 14.86
CA ARG A 110 7.64 -22.64 14.81
C ARG A 110 7.29 -24.11 14.68
N LYS A 111 8.06 -24.96 15.24
CA LYS A 111 7.68 -26.38 15.27
C LYS A 111 6.72 -26.65 16.40
#